data_a216a88f0ff5e576481c6ed7bfbc3dfe
#
_entry.id   a216a88f0ff5e576481c6ed7bfbc3dfe
#
_cell.length_a   1.000
_cell.length_b   1.000
_cell.length_c   1.000
_cell.angle_alpha   90.00
_cell.angle_beta   90.00
_cell.angle_gamma   90.00
#
_symmetry.space_group_name_H-M   'P 1'
#
loop_
_entity.id
_entity.type
_entity.pdbx_description
1 polymer ?
#
loop_
_entity_poly.entity_id
_entity_poly.type
_entity_poly.pdbx_seq_one_letter_code
_entity_poly.pdbx_strand_id
1 'polypeptide(L)'
;AASDLGLPFCAFTLLYRHGYFRQQIGRDGWQESVQLNQNFSHLPLIEARDTSGHPAYVDVEIIGRRVRAKIWRLEVGRITLFLLDTDIPENTEEDRLITAQLYGGDNEMRIKQEIVLGIGGVHALNVLGIKPAVFHMNEGHSAFLTLELVRRQVQENGLSFYAALQLVAAGNVFTTHTPVPAGNDAF
;
A
#
# COMPACT_ATOMS: atom_id res chain seq x y z
N ALA A 1 -6.00 -16.61 9.10
CA ALA A 1 -5.27 -16.77 10.38
C ALA A 1 -5.55 -15.61 11.34
N ALA A 2 -5.10 -14.35 11.08
CA ALA A 2 -5.28 -13.23 12.03
C ALA A 2 -6.74 -12.95 12.38
N SER A 3 -7.65 -13.01 11.38
CA SER A 3 -9.10 -12.91 11.59
C SER A 3 -9.63 -14.04 12.48
N ASP A 4 -9.17 -15.28 12.28
CA ASP A 4 -9.64 -16.43 13.02
C ASP A 4 -9.17 -16.38 14.49
N LEU A 5 -7.98 -15.83 14.71
CA LEU A 5 -7.42 -15.59 16.02
C LEU A 5 -8.00 -14.37 16.73
N GLY A 6 -8.79 -13.55 16.04
CA GLY A 6 -9.37 -12.31 16.60
C GLY A 6 -8.33 -11.25 16.97
N LEU A 7 -7.21 -11.19 16.25
CA LEU A 7 -6.16 -10.21 16.51
C LEU A 7 -6.64 -8.80 16.18
N PRO A 8 -6.26 -7.78 16.96
CA PRO A 8 -6.49 -6.36 16.62
C PRO A 8 -5.54 -5.95 15.48
N PHE A 9 -5.91 -6.31 14.25
CA PHE A 9 -5.07 -6.20 13.08
C PHE A 9 -5.83 -5.49 11.96
N CYS A 10 -5.16 -4.58 11.26
CA CYS A 10 -5.62 -4.05 9.98
C CYS A 10 -4.48 -4.14 8.97
N ALA A 11 -4.82 -4.22 7.71
CA ALA A 11 -3.83 -4.30 6.64
C ALA A 11 -4.02 -3.17 5.64
N PHE A 12 -2.91 -2.78 4.98
CA PHE A 12 -2.89 -1.80 3.91
C PHE A 12 -2.26 -2.41 2.66
N THR A 13 -2.84 -2.10 1.50
CA THR A 13 -2.32 -2.48 0.19
C THR A 13 -2.73 -1.45 -0.85
N LEU A 14 -2.24 -1.60 -2.07
CA LEU A 14 -2.72 -0.83 -3.22
C LEU A 14 -3.91 -1.54 -3.87
N LEU A 15 -4.84 -0.76 -4.43
CA LEU A 15 -5.98 -1.30 -5.17
C LEU A 15 -5.59 -1.50 -6.64
N TYR A 16 -5.13 -2.69 -6.97
CA TYR A 16 -4.71 -3.00 -8.33
C TYR A 16 -5.88 -3.37 -9.24
N ARG A 17 -6.02 -2.71 -10.39
CA ARG A 17 -7.00 -3.07 -11.43
C ARG A 17 -6.63 -4.34 -12.14
N HIS A 18 -5.33 -4.53 -12.38
CA HIS A 18 -4.76 -5.71 -13.00
C HIS A 18 -3.93 -6.44 -11.94
N GLY A 19 -4.47 -7.50 -11.38
CA GLY A 19 -3.76 -8.39 -10.47
C GLY A 19 -2.95 -9.44 -11.23
N TYR A 20 -2.88 -10.65 -10.69
CA TYR A 20 -2.28 -11.76 -11.40
C TYR A 20 -3.08 -12.10 -12.67
N PHE A 21 -2.37 -12.49 -13.71
CA PHE A 21 -2.94 -13.01 -14.92
C PHE A 21 -3.57 -14.40 -14.68
N ARG A 22 -4.60 -14.73 -15.45
CA ARG A 22 -5.12 -16.08 -15.56
C ARG A 22 -4.31 -16.84 -16.59
N GLN A 23 -3.84 -18.02 -16.22
CA GLN A 23 -3.19 -18.93 -17.16
C GLN A 23 -4.22 -19.70 -17.96
N GLN A 24 -4.01 -19.76 -19.27
CA GLN A 24 -4.77 -20.62 -20.18
C GLN A 24 -3.79 -21.41 -21.02
N ILE A 25 -4.23 -22.59 -21.48
CA ILE A 25 -3.49 -23.37 -22.49
C ILE A 25 -4.11 -23.08 -23.84
N GLY A 26 -3.30 -22.50 -24.73
CA GLY A 26 -3.68 -22.24 -26.11
C GLY A 26 -3.92 -23.53 -26.91
N ARG A 27 -4.48 -23.39 -28.11
CA ARG A 27 -4.75 -24.54 -28.98
C ARG A 27 -3.49 -25.26 -29.45
N ASP A 28 -2.36 -24.58 -29.41
CA ASP A 28 -1.01 -25.08 -29.72
C ASP A 28 -0.31 -25.79 -28.54
N GLY A 29 -0.98 -25.82 -27.36
CA GLY A 29 -0.48 -26.45 -26.15
C GLY A 29 0.42 -25.53 -25.31
N TRP A 30 0.65 -24.27 -25.70
CA TRP A 30 1.44 -23.32 -24.94
C TRP A 30 0.60 -22.56 -23.92
N GLN A 31 1.27 -22.12 -22.85
CA GLN A 31 0.66 -21.29 -21.83
C GLN A 31 0.48 -19.85 -22.33
N GLU A 32 -0.73 -19.36 -22.26
CA GLU A 32 -1.10 -17.98 -22.51
C GLU A 32 -1.46 -17.28 -21.19
N SER A 33 -1.05 -16.02 -21.06
CA SER A 33 -1.39 -15.16 -19.91
C SER A 33 -2.51 -14.20 -20.28
N VAL A 34 -3.66 -14.37 -19.66
CA VAL A 34 -4.83 -13.50 -19.87
C VAL A 34 -4.95 -12.52 -18.72
N GLN A 35 -4.80 -11.23 -19.03
CA GLN A 35 -5.04 -10.15 -18.06
C GLN A 35 -6.54 -9.98 -17.83
N LEU A 36 -6.94 -10.01 -16.57
CA LEU A 36 -8.32 -9.78 -16.17
C LEU A 36 -8.45 -8.37 -15.58
N ASN A 37 -9.31 -7.56 -16.16
CA ASN A 37 -9.71 -6.30 -15.57
C ASN A 37 -10.63 -6.59 -14.36
N GLN A 38 -10.21 -6.19 -13.18
CA GLN A 38 -11.04 -6.27 -11.99
C GLN A 38 -12.15 -5.22 -12.07
N ASN A 39 -13.39 -5.67 -12.01
CA ASN A 39 -14.53 -4.77 -11.86
C ASN A 39 -14.83 -4.55 -10.39
N PHE A 40 -14.37 -3.42 -9.86
CA PHE A 40 -14.50 -3.09 -8.44
C PHE A 40 -15.95 -2.91 -7.98
N SER A 41 -16.88 -2.61 -8.91
CA SER A 41 -18.32 -2.50 -8.55
C SER A 41 -18.94 -3.83 -8.10
N HIS A 42 -18.30 -4.95 -8.40
CA HIS A 42 -18.73 -6.28 -7.97
C HIS A 42 -18.04 -6.76 -6.69
N LEU A 43 -17.09 -5.98 -6.17
CA LEU A 43 -16.41 -6.30 -4.92
C LEU A 43 -17.10 -5.60 -3.75
N PRO A 44 -17.09 -6.17 -2.55
CA PRO A 44 -17.65 -5.57 -1.35
C PRO A 44 -16.77 -4.43 -0.81
N LEU A 45 -16.29 -3.57 -1.71
CA LEU A 45 -15.50 -2.39 -1.39
C LEU A 45 -16.43 -1.25 -1.00
N ILE A 46 -16.11 -0.60 0.10
CA ILE A 46 -16.78 0.61 0.55
C ILE A 46 -15.76 1.74 0.70
N GLU A 47 -16.20 2.98 0.50
CA GLU A 47 -15.36 4.13 0.75
C GLU A 47 -15.01 4.21 2.24
N ALA A 48 -13.71 4.27 2.54
CA ALA A 48 -13.28 4.57 3.91
C ALA A 48 -13.64 6.03 4.25
N ARG A 49 -13.90 6.29 5.53
CA ARG A 49 -14.22 7.62 6.01
C ARG A 49 -13.16 8.08 6.99
N ASP A 50 -12.85 9.37 6.94
CA ASP A 50 -11.99 10.02 7.90
C ASP A 50 -12.67 10.15 9.28
N THR A 51 -11.94 10.68 10.24
CA THR A 51 -12.46 10.89 11.60
C THR A 51 -13.62 11.88 11.69
N SER A 52 -13.88 12.65 10.62
CA SER A 52 -15.01 13.59 10.51
C SER A 52 -16.18 13.00 9.71
N GLY A 53 -16.05 11.77 9.20
CA GLY A 53 -17.09 11.08 8.45
C GLY A 53 -17.10 11.37 6.95
N HIS A 54 -16.15 12.14 6.42
CA HIS A 54 -16.00 12.39 4.98
C HIS A 54 -15.23 11.24 4.30
N PRO A 55 -15.35 11.09 2.96
CA PRO A 55 -14.51 10.16 2.21
C PRO A 55 -13.02 10.40 2.49
N ALA A 56 -12.31 9.33 2.81
CA ALA A 56 -10.91 9.40 3.23
C ALA A 56 -9.97 9.41 2.03
N TYR A 57 -9.06 10.36 2.02
CA TYR A 57 -7.98 10.50 1.03
C TYR A 57 -6.65 10.73 1.74
N VAL A 58 -5.58 10.36 1.08
CA VAL A 58 -4.21 10.73 1.47
C VAL A 58 -3.49 11.36 0.31
N ASP A 59 -2.56 12.25 0.62
CA ASP A 59 -1.67 12.86 -0.35
C ASP A 59 -0.23 12.41 -0.05
N VAL A 60 0.50 12.07 -1.09
CA VAL A 60 1.95 11.83 -1.05
C VAL A 60 2.65 12.72 -2.07
N GLU A 61 3.88 13.11 -1.79
CA GLU A 61 4.69 13.86 -2.73
C GLU A 61 5.58 12.91 -3.54
N ILE A 62 5.48 12.97 -4.85
CA ILE A 62 6.29 12.19 -5.79
C ILE A 62 6.89 13.15 -6.82
N ILE A 63 8.23 13.26 -6.84
CA ILE A 63 8.96 14.13 -7.78
C ILE A 63 8.40 15.56 -7.80
N GLY A 64 8.23 16.16 -6.62
CA GLY A 64 7.76 17.54 -6.47
C GLY A 64 6.29 17.81 -6.81
N ARG A 65 5.48 16.78 -7.05
CA ARG A 65 4.04 16.90 -7.27
C ARG A 65 3.25 16.08 -6.26
N ARG A 66 2.07 16.56 -5.94
CA ARG A 66 1.14 15.86 -5.04
C ARG A 66 0.37 14.80 -5.82
N VAL A 67 0.46 13.57 -5.36
CA VAL A 67 -0.36 12.44 -5.81
C VAL A 67 -1.36 12.10 -4.71
N ARG A 68 -2.63 12.06 -5.05
CA ARG A 68 -3.71 11.75 -4.12
C ARG A 68 -4.15 10.30 -4.27
N ALA A 69 -4.39 9.62 -3.16
CA ALA A 69 -4.99 8.30 -3.15
C ALA A 69 -6.28 8.29 -2.34
N LYS A 70 -7.34 7.74 -2.91
CA LYS A 70 -8.58 7.42 -2.23
C LYS A 70 -8.38 6.16 -1.39
N ILE A 71 -9.00 6.12 -0.22
CA ILE A 71 -8.93 4.95 0.65
C ILE A 71 -10.23 4.16 0.53
N TRP A 72 -10.10 2.91 0.11
CA TRP A 72 -11.18 1.94 0.13
C TRP A 72 -11.02 1.02 1.34
N ARG A 73 -12.13 0.46 1.79
CA ARG A 73 -12.21 -0.47 2.92
C ARG A 73 -12.89 -1.75 2.48
N LEU A 74 -12.33 -2.89 2.91
CA LEU A 74 -12.86 -4.23 2.72
C LEU A 74 -12.79 -4.99 4.03
N GLU A 75 -13.88 -5.61 4.44
CA GLU A 75 -13.89 -6.49 5.62
C GLU A 75 -13.53 -7.91 5.21
N VAL A 76 -12.49 -8.45 5.83
CA VAL A 76 -12.03 -9.83 5.64
C VAL A 76 -12.20 -10.58 6.95
N GLY A 77 -13.40 -11.10 7.17
CA GLY A 77 -13.80 -11.65 8.46
C GLY A 77 -13.82 -10.55 9.54
N ARG A 78 -12.93 -10.62 10.52
CA ARG A 78 -12.81 -9.64 11.62
C ARG A 78 -11.76 -8.56 11.37
N ILE A 79 -11.10 -8.61 10.22
CA ILE A 79 -9.99 -7.72 9.88
C ILE A 79 -10.43 -6.75 8.82
N THR A 80 -10.05 -5.50 8.98
CA THR A 80 -10.24 -4.47 7.96
C THR A 80 -8.99 -4.40 7.08
N LEU A 81 -9.19 -4.51 5.78
CA LEU A 81 -8.21 -4.24 4.74
C LEU A 81 -8.50 -2.87 4.14
N PHE A 82 -7.51 -1.98 4.16
CA PHE A 82 -7.56 -0.70 3.50
C PHE A 82 -6.76 -0.75 2.20
N LEU A 83 -7.35 -0.19 1.13
CA LEU A 83 -6.74 -0.20 -0.18
C LEU A 83 -6.60 1.23 -0.69
N LEU A 84 -5.38 1.60 -1.10
CA LEU A 84 -5.07 2.91 -1.65
C LEU A 84 -5.22 2.88 -3.17
N ASP A 85 -5.95 3.84 -3.70
CA ASP A 85 -6.31 3.93 -5.12
C ASP A 85 -5.95 5.31 -5.66
N THR A 86 -4.99 5.38 -6.57
CA THR A 86 -4.60 6.64 -7.22
C THR A 86 -5.41 6.95 -8.48
N ASP A 87 -6.27 6.01 -8.94
CA ASP A 87 -7.09 6.23 -10.12
C ASP A 87 -8.34 7.06 -9.82
N ILE A 88 -8.09 8.33 -9.54
CA ILE A 88 -9.10 9.35 -9.25
C ILE A 88 -8.90 10.56 -10.18
N PRO A 89 -9.98 11.31 -10.49
CA PRO A 89 -9.94 12.42 -11.45
C PRO A 89 -8.99 13.57 -11.07
N GLU A 90 -8.66 13.72 -9.79
CA GLU A 90 -7.78 14.76 -9.27
C GLU A 90 -6.31 14.54 -9.63
N ASN A 91 -5.94 13.34 -10.03
CA ASN A 91 -4.59 12.98 -10.45
C ASN A 91 -4.40 13.13 -11.97
N THR A 92 -3.15 13.33 -12.39
CA THR A 92 -2.76 13.22 -13.80
C THR A 92 -2.99 11.80 -14.32
N GLU A 93 -3.10 11.63 -15.63
CA GLU A 93 -3.24 10.29 -16.25
C GLU A 93 -2.10 9.35 -15.83
N GLU A 94 -0.88 9.87 -15.79
CA GLU A 94 0.30 9.11 -15.36
C GLU A 94 0.18 8.64 -13.90
N ASP A 95 -0.21 9.52 -12.99
CA ASP A 95 -0.30 9.21 -11.56
C ASP A 95 -1.47 8.25 -11.26
N ARG A 96 -2.53 8.30 -12.07
CA ARG A 96 -3.64 7.33 -11.98
C ARG A 96 -3.21 5.90 -12.29
N LEU A 97 -2.15 5.72 -13.06
CA LEU A 97 -1.62 4.40 -13.41
C LEU A 97 -0.76 3.77 -12.31
N ILE A 98 -0.39 4.50 -11.25
CA ILE A 98 0.47 3.97 -10.18
C ILE A 98 -0.15 2.72 -9.54
N THR A 99 -1.47 2.70 -9.34
CA THR A 99 -2.18 1.54 -8.79
C THR A 99 -2.82 0.66 -9.87
N ALA A 100 -2.44 0.82 -11.15
CA ALA A 100 -3.09 0.07 -12.22
C ALA A 100 -2.73 -1.41 -12.22
N GLN A 101 -1.46 -1.76 -12.03
CA GLN A 101 -0.98 -3.13 -12.23
C GLN A 101 -0.06 -3.61 -11.11
N LEU A 102 -0.37 -4.79 -10.56
CA LEU A 102 0.50 -5.49 -9.61
C LEU A 102 1.77 -5.97 -10.32
N TYR A 103 2.93 -5.62 -9.77
CA TYR A 103 4.25 -5.95 -10.36
C TYR A 103 4.47 -5.45 -11.79
N GLY A 104 3.67 -4.48 -12.23
CA GLY A 104 3.77 -3.90 -13.56
C GLY A 104 4.68 -2.67 -13.59
N GLY A 105 5.12 -2.34 -14.82
CA GLY A 105 5.95 -1.18 -15.06
C GLY A 105 7.45 -1.42 -14.87
N ASP A 106 8.18 -0.34 -14.92
CA ASP A 106 9.63 -0.29 -14.69
C ASP A 106 9.95 0.02 -13.20
N ASN A 107 11.22 0.19 -12.89
CA ASN A 107 11.67 0.52 -11.54
C ASN A 107 11.09 1.85 -11.03
N GLU A 108 10.87 2.82 -11.94
CA GLU A 108 10.26 4.09 -11.56
C GLU A 108 8.80 3.91 -11.11
N MET A 109 8.02 3.12 -11.82
CA MET A 109 6.65 2.80 -11.42
C MET A 109 6.62 2.05 -10.08
N ARG A 110 7.56 1.11 -9.88
CA ARG A 110 7.63 0.32 -8.65
C ARG A 110 7.96 1.19 -7.44
N ILE A 111 8.93 2.09 -7.55
CA ILE A 111 9.24 3.02 -6.44
C ILE A 111 8.07 3.98 -6.15
N LYS A 112 7.33 4.43 -7.18
CA LYS A 112 6.10 5.21 -6.98
C LYS A 112 5.06 4.42 -6.19
N GLN A 113 4.86 3.15 -6.49
CA GLN A 113 3.96 2.25 -5.75
C GLN A 113 4.39 2.10 -4.29
N GLU A 114 5.68 1.91 -4.04
CA GLU A 114 6.23 1.78 -2.69
C GLU A 114 6.10 3.07 -1.88
N ILE A 115 6.27 4.24 -2.51
CA ILE A 115 6.03 5.54 -1.87
C ILE A 115 4.55 5.68 -1.49
N VAL A 116 3.64 5.38 -2.41
CA VAL A 116 2.19 5.46 -2.12
C VAL A 116 1.81 4.49 -1.00
N LEU A 117 2.31 3.25 -1.02
CA LEU A 117 2.00 2.27 0.02
C LEU A 117 2.65 2.61 1.35
N GLY A 118 3.95 2.91 1.36
CA GLY A 118 4.71 3.14 2.59
C GLY A 118 4.35 4.46 3.24
N ILE A 119 4.57 5.58 2.56
CA ILE A 119 4.28 6.92 3.08
C ILE A 119 2.77 7.15 3.15
N GLY A 120 2.05 6.88 2.07
CA GLY A 120 0.60 7.02 2.02
C GLY A 120 -0.12 6.15 3.04
N GLY A 121 0.36 4.93 3.31
CA GLY A 121 -0.16 4.05 4.35
C GLY A 121 -0.03 4.67 5.76
N VAL A 122 1.09 5.29 6.08
CA VAL A 122 1.28 6.01 7.35
C VAL A 122 0.34 7.22 7.45
N HIS A 123 0.18 7.98 6.35
CA HIS A 123 -0.78 9.09 6.31
C HIS A 123 -2.22 8.60 6.50
N ALA A 124 -2.56 7.45 5.88
CA ALA A 124 -3.89 6.85 5.99
C ALA A 124 -4.25 6.48 7.43
N LEU A 125 -3.30 5.97 8.21
CA LEU A 125 -3.52 5.69 9.63
C LEU A 125 -4.01 6.93 10.40
N ASN A 126 -3.42 8.10 10.13
CA ASN A 126 -3.84 9.34 10.77
C ASN A 126 -5.23 9.79 10.34
N VAL A 127 -5.48 9.76 9.02
CA VAL A 127 -6.78 10.15 8.45
C VAL A 127 -7.89 9.29 9.02
N LEU A 128 -7.61 7.99 9.21
CA LEU A 128 -8.56 7.01 9.76
C LEU A 128 -8.60 6.98 11.29
N GLY A 129 -7.73 7.73 11.98
CA GLY A 129 -7.65 7.76 13.45
C GLY A 129 -7.10 6.46 14.05
N ILE A 130 -6.35 5.67 13.28
CA ILE A 130 -5.78 4.38 13.71
C ILE A 130 -4.39 4.62 14.31
N LYS A 131 -4.15 4.08 15.51
CA LYS A 131 -2.87 4.20 16.22
C LYS A 131 -2.31 2.79 16.48
N PRO A 132 -1.52 2.23 15.56
CA PRO A 132 -0.94 0.90 15.74
C PRO A 132 0.19 0.96 16.77
N ALA A 133 0.35 -0.14 17.53
CA ALA A 133 1.50 -0.34 18.42
C ALA A 133 2.70 -0.92 17.65
N VAL A 134 2.44 -1.70 16.59
CA VAL A 134 3.46 -2.37 15.78
C VAL A 134 3.10 -2.23 14.31
N PHE A 135 4.12 -1.99 13.50
CA PHE A 135 4.03 -2.00 12.04
C PHE A 135 4.69 -3.26 11.51
N HIS A 136 3.99 -3.99 10.65
CA HIS A 136 4.53 -5.17 10.01
C HIS A 136 4.64 -4.95 8.50
N MET A 137 5.85 -5.00 8.00
CA MET A 137 6.17 -4.91 6.57
C MET A 137 6.32 -6.32 5.99
N ASN A 138 5.56 -6.61 4.96
CA ASN A 138 5.70 -7.84 4.20
C ASN A 138 6.56 -7.56 2.96
N GLU A 139 7.81 -8.01 2.96
CA GLU A 139 8.83 -7.69 1.95
C GLU A 139 9.14 -6.18 1.87
N GLY A 140 9.87 -5.75 0.83
CA GLY A 140 10.29 -4.36 0.63
C GLY A 140 9.19 -3.39 0.21
N HIS A 141 8.01 -3.88 -0.21
CA HIS A 141 6.96 -3.08 -0.86
C HIS A 141 6.46 -1.87 -0.05
N SER A 142 6.65 -1.87 1.25
CA SER A 142 6.27 -0.76 2.15
C SER A 142 7.45 -0.17 2.91
N ALA A 143 8.69 -0.36 2.45
CA ALA A 143 9.90 0.04 3.16
C ALA A 143 9.93 1.55 3.49
N PHE A 144 9.38 2.40 2.62
CA PHE A 144 9.26 3.85 2.87
C PHE A 144 8.42 4.22 4.10
N LEU A 145 7.63 3.28 4.64
CA LEU A 145 6.94 3.44 5.91
C LEU A 145 7.92 3.79 7.04
N THR A 146 9.08 3.14 7.08
CA THR A 146 10.09 3.39 8.13
C THR A 146 10.65 4.81 8.04
N LEU A 147 10.91 5.31 6.84
CA LEU A 147 11.39 6.66 6.62
C LEU A 147 10.36 7.70 7.06
N GLU A 148 9.09 7.50 6.71
CA GLU A 148 8.01 8.41 7.12
C GLU A 148 7.81 8.42 8.63
N LEU A 149 7.88 7.26 9.29
CA LEU A 149 7.80 7.18 10.74
C LEU A 149 8.97 7.92 11.41
N VAL A 150 10.20 7.75 10.91
CA VAL A 150 11.39 8.49 11.42
C VAL A 150 11.22 9.99 11.20
N ARG A 151 10.83 10.42 9.98
CA ARG A 151 10.56 11.82 9.64
C ARG A 151 9.60 12.46 10.65
N ARG A 152 8.51 11.76 10.97
CA ARG A 152 7.50 12.24 11.95
C ARG A 152 8.08 12.38 13.34
N GLN A 153 8.85 11.42 13.81
CA GLN A 153 9.49 11.51 15.14
C GLN A 153 10.44 12.71 15.22
N VAL A 154 11.16 12.98 14.13
CA VAL A 154 12.06 14.16 14.08
C VAL A 154 11.26 15.45 14.03
N GLN A 155 10.27 15.57 13.14
CA GLN A 155 9.58 16.84 12.89
C GLN A 155 8.48 17.16 13.91
N GLU A 156 7.73 16.15 14.35
CA GLU A 156 6.57 16.34 15.23
C GLU A 156 6.95 16.22 16.71
N ASN A 157 7.92 15.37 17.05
CA ASN A 157 8.34 15.10 18.43
C ASN A 157 9.74 15.66 18.79
N GLY A 158 10.42 16.30 17.85
CA GLY A 158 11.72 16.96 18.07
C GLY A 158 12.88 16.01 18.37
N LEU A 159 12.77 14.71 18.03
CA LEU A 159 13.84 13.75 18.27
C LEU A 159 15.00 13.97 17.30
N SER A 160 16.22 13.63 17.72
CA SER A 160 17.31 13.49 16.75
C SER A 160 17.04 12.31 15.81
N PHE A 161 17.62 12.35 14.62
CA PHE A 161 17.48 11.26 13.65
C PHE A 161 17.80 9.89 14.24
N TYR A 162 18.92 9.77 14.99
CA TYR A 162 19.31 8.49 15.58
C TYR A 162 18.34 8.02 16.67
N ALA A 163 17.83 8.92 17.51
CA ALA A 163 16.83 8.55 18.51
C ALA A 163 15.53 8.12 17.85
N ALA A 164 15.08 8.84 16.82
CA ALA A 164 13.90 8.50 16.04
C ALA A 164 14.04 7.12 15.36
N LEU A 165 15.21 6.85 14.77
CA LEU A 165 15.52 5.57 14.12
C LEU A 165 15.44 4.40 15.11
N GLN A 166 16.03 4.53 16.30
CA GLN A 166 15.97 3.48 17.34
C GLN A 166 14.53 3.23 17.80
N LEU A 167 13.77 4.31 18.02
CA LEU A 167 12.38 4.20 18.45
C LEU A 167 11.51 3.51 17.38
N VAL A 168 11.67 3.90 16.13
CA VAL A 168 10.92 3.32 15.00
C VAL A 168 11.30 1.86 14.80
N ALA A 169 12.59 1.52 14.85
CA ALA A 169 13.05 0.13 14.70
C ALA A 169 12.42 -0.81 15.75
N ALA A 170 12.25 -0.35 16.99
CA ALA A 170 11.64 -1.15 18.06
C ALA A 170 10.15 -1.48 17.81
N GLY A 171 9.44 -0.64 17.03
CA GLY A 171 8.02 -0.82 16.70
C GLY A 171 7.77 -1.45 15.33
N ASN A 172 8.80 -1.88 14.61
CA ASN A 172 8.67 -2.44 13.26
C ASN A 172 9.08 -3.91 13.19
N VAL A 173 8.31 -4.68 12.42
CA VAL A 173 8.60 -6.08 12.08
C VAL A 173 8.71 -6.18 10.57
N PHE A 174 9.71 -6.89 10.10
CA PHE A 174 9.93 -7.14 8.67
C PHE A 174 9.92 -8.65 8.41
N THR A 175 9.16 -9.08 7.41
CA THR A 175 9.11 -10.48 6.98
C THR A 175 9.57 -10.60 5.54
N THR A 176 10.56 -11.43 5.29
CA THR A 176 11.01 -11.79 3.94
C THR A 176 10.56 -13.22 3.62
N HIS A 177 10.00 -13.42 2.44
CA HIS A 177 9.50 -14.71 1.96
C HIS A 177 10.23 -15.19 0.71
N THR A 178 10.78 -14.26 -0.09
CA THR A 178 11.26 -14.54 -1.44
C THR A 178 12.77 -14.78 -1.42
N PRO A 179 13.23 -16.03 -1.57
CA PRO A 179 14.65 -16.37 -1.47
C PRO A 179 15.41 -16.18 -2.80
N VAL A 180 14.83 -15.47 -3.77
CA VAL A 180 15.39 -15.28 -5.10
C VAL A 180 15.50 -13.80 -5.45
N PRO A 181 16.44 -13.41 -6.36
CA PRO A 181 16.67 -12.00 -6.71
C PRO A 181 15.43 -11.24 -7.18
N ALA A 182 14.47 -11.92 -7.81
CA ALA A 182 13.21 -11.31 -8.26
C ALA A 182 12.34 -10.72 -7.13
N GLY A 183 12.60 -11.09 -5.88
CA GLY A 183 11.94 -10.53 -4.70
C GLY A 183 12.71 -9.41 -4.01
N ASN A 184 13.89 -9.08 -4.52
CA ASN A 184 14.79 -8.11 -3.91
C ASN A 184 15.17 -7.07 -4.98
N ASP A 185 14.35 -6.05 -5.14
CA ASP A 185 14.67 -4.96 -6.05
C ASP A 185 15.74 -4.05 -5.45
N ALA A 186 16.68 -3.64 -6.31
CA ALA A 186 17.60 -2.55 -6.04
C ALA A 186 17.18 -1.36 -6.92
N PHE A 187 16.96 -0.23 -6.30
CA PHE A 187 16.63 1.05 -6.94
C PHE A 187 17.84 1.98 -6.97
#